data_dec08be54a944616c2f47ec46d70d212
#
_entry.id   dec08be54a944616c2f47ec46d70d212
#
_cell.length_a   1.000
_cell.length_b   1.000
_cell.length_c   1.000
_cell.angle_alpha   90.00
_cell.angle_beta   90.00
_cell.angle_gamma   90.00
#
_symmetry.space_group_name_H-M   'P 1'
#
loop_
_entity.id
_entity.type
_entity.pdbx_description
1 polymer ?
#
loop_
_entity_poly.entity_id
_entity_poly.type
_entity_poly.pdbx_seq_one_letter_code
_entity_poly.pdbx_strand_id
1 'polypeptide(L)'
;MNCWYMRRIFASAVLLLFSLGSGQAQDFPTHPVTLIVPFVAGGTTDIGLRALAAVTEKPSGQSIVIENRTGAGGVLGPLQMANSSAPDGYTIGQIPITVFRYPFTRKTTFDPLSDLSYIISLSG
;
A
#
# COMPACT_ATOMS: atom_id res chain seq x y z
N MET A 1 -39.41 -42.59 -8.62
CA MET A 1 -38.32 -41.56 -8.69
C MET A 1 -36.99 -42.31 -8.66
N ASN A 2 -36.27 -42.37 -9.81
CA ASN A 2 -35.22 -43.35 -10.03
C ASN A 2 -33.94 -42.98 -9.28
N CYS A 3 -33.46 -43.84 -8.40
CA CYS A 3 -32.23 -43.74 -7.60
C CYS A 3 -30.98 -43.33 -8.44
N TRP A 4 -31.00 -43.61 -9.75
CA TRP A 4 -29.97 -43.25 -10.71
C TRP A 4 -29.88 -41.73 -10.99
N TYR A 5 -31.01 -41.00 -10.99
CA TYR A 5 -31.04 -39.55 -11.13
C TYR A 5 -30.48 -38.83 -9.90
N MET A 6 -30.78 -39.32 -8.70
CA MET A 6 -30.26 -38.73 -7.46
C MET A 6 -28.73 -38.88 -7.35
N ARG A 7 -28.17 -40.02 -7.78
CA ARG A 7 -26.70 -40.21 -7.82
C ARG A 7 -25.99 -39.26 -8.80
N ARG A 8 -26.62 -38.94 -9.93
CA ARG A 8 -26.06 -37.97 -10.91
C ARG A 8 -26.12 -36.55 -10.42
N ILE A 9 -27.22 -36.15 -9.74
CA ILE A 9 -27.33 -34.79 -9.16
C ILE A 9 -26.33 -34.60 -8.01
N PHE A 10 -26.14 -35.62 -7.17
CA PHE A 10 -25.17 -35.59 -6.10
C PHE A 10 -23.73 -35.53 -6.63
N ALA A 11 -23.40 -36.25 -7.66
CA ALA A 11 -22.07 -36.21 -8.29
C ALA A 11 -21.76 -34.83 -8.95
N SER A 12 -22.78 -34.22 -9.59
CA SER A 12 -22.64 -32.88 -10.20
C SER A 12 -22.51 -31.78 -9.14
N ALA A 13 -23.21 -31.89 -8.02
CA ALA A 13 -23.12 -30.92 -6.91
C ALA A 13 -21.74 -30.96 -6.21
N VAL A 14 -21.17 -32.15 -6.05
CA VAL A 14 -19.83 -32.34 -5.47
C VAL A 14 -18.76 -31.80 -6.40
N LEU A 15 -18.89 -31.96 -7.75
CA LEU A 15 -17.93 -31.38 -8.70
C LEU A 15 -17.99 -29.85 -8.72
N LEU A 16 -19.15 -29.24 -8.52
CA LEU A 16 -19.30 -27.77 -8.45
C LEU A 16 -18.69 -27.15 -7.18
N LEU A 17 -18.66 -27.89 -6.08
CA LEU A 17 -18.04 -27.44 -4.83
C LEU A 17 -16.51 -27.50 -4.87
N PHE A 18 -15.91 -28.33 -5.72
CA PHE A 18 -14.46 -28.39 -5.91
C PHE A 18 -13.91 -27.31 -6.83
N SER A 19 -14.73 -26.59 -7.57
CA SER A 19 -14.33 -25.47 -8.44
C SER A 19 -14.34 -24.11 -7.75
N LEU A 20 -14.61 -24.02 -6.45
CA LEU A 20 -14.30 -22.86 -5.62
C LEU A 20 -12.77 -22.80 -5.47
N GLY A 21 -12.14 -22.36 -6.56
CA GLY A 21 -10.71 -22.28 -6.72
C GLY A 21 -10.08 -21.60 -5.51
N SER A 22 -9.06 -22.22 -5.00
CA SER A 22 -8.10 -21.63 -4.06
C SER A 22 -7.64 -20.32 -4.67
N GLY A 23 -8.25 -19.20 -4.27
CA GLY A 23 -7.69 -17.88 -4.51
C GLY A 23 -6.30 -17.92 -3.89
N GLN A 24 -5.27 -18.10 -4.71
CA GLN A 24 -3.91 -17.95 -4.25
C GLN A 24 -3.79 -16.51 -3.80
N ALA A 25 -3.68 -16.30 -2.48
CA ALA A 25 -3.22 -15.03 -1.95
C ALA A 25 -1.87 -14.77 -2.64
N GLN A 26 -1.81 -13.74 -3.47
CA GLN A 26 -0.55 -13.35 -4.08
C GLN A 26 0.42 -13.05 -2.93
N ASP A 27 1.56 -13.73 -2.92
CA ASP A 27 2.62 -13.43 -1.99
C ASP A 27 3.01 -11.96 -2.17
N PHE A 28 2.67 -11.13 -1.19
CA PHE A 28 3.01 -9.70 -1.19
C PHE A 28 3.89 -9.42 0.04
N PRO A 29 4.99 -8.69 -0.16
CA PRO A 29 5.57 -8.16 -1.40
C PRO A 29 6.47 -9.21 -2.12
N THR A 30 6.47 -9.19 -3.48
CA THR A 30 7.34 -10.04 -4.31
C THR A 30 8.62 -9.35 -4.78
N HIS A 31 8.69 -8.03 -4.63
CA HIS A 31 9.85 -7.19 -4.97
C HIS A 31 9.95 -6.01 -3.98
N PRO A 32 11.06 -5.24 -3.99
CA PRO A 32 11.27 -4.15 -3.05
C PRO A 32 10.14 -3.11 -3.05
N VAL A 33 9.82 -2.61 -1.86
CA VAL A 33 8.83 -1.54 -1.64
C VAL A 33 9.56 -0.22 -1.52
N THR A 34 9.09 0.83 -2.21
CA THR A 34 9.64 2.18 -2.10
C THR A 34 8.91 2.96 -1.02
N LEU A 35 9.66 3.51 -0.05
CA LEU A 35 9.12 4.40 0.98
C LEU A 35 9.58 5.84 0.73
N ILE A 36 8.62 6.69 0.33
CA ILE A 36 8.87 8.12 0.10
C ILE A 36 8.87 8.86 1.43
N VAL A 37 10.01 9.54 1.70
CA VAL A 37 10.21 10.37 2.88
C VAL A 37 10.28 11.84 2.44
N PRO A 38 9.33 12.71 2.83
CA PRO A 38 9.25 14.09 2.32
C PRO A 38 10.20 15.07 3.02
N PHE A 39 11.22 14.56 3.69
CA PHE A 39 12.22 15.32 4.45
C PHE A 39 13.64 14.93 4.06
N VAL A 40 14.59 15.75 4.45
CA VAL A 40 16.01 15.55 4.14
C VAL A 40 16.55 14.25 4.73
N ALA A 41 17.42 13.59 4.00
CA ALA A 41 18.14 12.42 4.48
C ALA A 41 18.96 12.77 5.74
N GLY A 42 18.96 11.84 6.72
CA GLY A 42 19.63 12.04 8.01
C GLY A 42 18.84 12.91 9.01
N GLY A 43 17.67 13.43 8.65
CA GLY A 43 16.75 14.07 9.58
C GLY A 43 16.05 13.07 10.51
N THR A 44 15.41 13.55 11.58
CA THR A 44 14.76 12.70 12.59
C THR A 44 13.76 11.73 11.98
N THR A 45 12.93 12.21 11.05
CA THR A 45 11.94 11.38 10.34
C THR A 45 12.61 10.31 9.48
N ASP A 46 13.65 10.68 8.74
CA ASP A 46 14.40 9.75 7.88
C ASP A 46 15.07 8.64 8.69
N ILE A 47 15.73 9.00 9.79
CA ILE A 47 16.38 8.03 10.70
C ILE A 47 15.34 7.06 11.27
N GLY A 48 14.20 7.57 11.75
CA GLY A 48 13.14 6.74 12.30
C GLY A 48 12.54 5.78 11.26
N LEU A 49 12.29 6.26 10.04
CA LEU A 49 11.73 5.43 8.97
C LEU A 49 12.74 4.42 8.42
N ARG A 50 14.05 4.73 8.41
CA ARG A 50 15.11 3.75 8.09
C ARG A 50 15.19 2.64 9.14
N ALA A 51 15.05 2.97 10.42
CA ALA A 51 15.00 1.98 11.49
C ALA A 51 13.76 1.08 11.34
N LEU A 52 12.60 1.66 11.03
CA LEU A 52 11.37 0.90 10.76
C LEU A 52 11.53 -0.01 9.54
N ALA A 53 12.08 0.51 8.43
CA ALA A 53 12.37 -0.26 7.22
C ALA A 53 13.24 -1.48 7.54
N ALA A 54 14.35 -1.30 8.24
CA ALA A 54 15.28 -2.37 8.60
C ALA A 54 14.65 -3.50 9.42
N VAL A 55 13.73 -3.18 10.35
CA VAL A 55 13.05 -4.24 11.14
C VAL A 55 11.92 -4.90 10.35
N THR A 56 11.38 -4.24 9.34
CA THR A 56 10.29 -4.76 8.49
C THR A 56 10.79 -5.67 7.37
N GLU A 57 12.01 -5.45 6.86
CA GLU A 57 12.60 -6.25 5.77
C GLU A 57 12.65 -7.75 6.10
N LYS A 58 12.98 -8.09 7.34
CA LYS A 58 13.13 -9.48 7.76
C LYS A 58 11.81 -10.27 7.72
N PRO A 59 10.69 -9.79 8.27
CA PRO A 59 9.41 -10.48 8.20
C PRO A 59 8.76 -10.39 6.81
N SER A 60 8.99 -9.32 6.02
CA SER A 60 8.42 -9.17 4.68
C SER A 60 9.17 -9.94 3.60
N GLY A 61 10.43 -10.32 3.85
CA GLY A 61 11.30 -10.97 2.87
C GLY A 61 11.75 -10.07 1.72
N GLN A 62 11.41 -8.77 1.74
CA GLN A 62 11.75 -7.81 0.71
C GLN A 62 12.32 -6.53 1.31
N SER A 63 13.23 -5.87 0.58
CA SER A 63 13.82 -4.62 1.02
C SER A 63 12.82 -3.46 0.93
N ILE A 64 12.97 -2.50 1.86
CA ILE A 64 12.28 -1.21 1.81
C ILE A 64 13.28 -0.14 1.40
N VAL A 65 13.15 0.36 0.19
CA VAL A 65 14.01 1.40 -0.39
C VAL A 65 13.51 2.77 0.04
N ILE A 66 14.32 3.49 0.83
CA ILE A 66 13.99 4.86 1.25
C ILE A 66 14.35 5.85 0.13
N GLU A 67 13.37 6.65 -0.26
CA GLU A 67 13.56 7.75 -1.23
C GLU A 67 13.16 9.08 -0.60
N ASN A 68 14.13 9.97 -0.42
CA ASN A 68 13.90 11.31 0.13
C ASN A 68 13.45 12.27 -0.98
N ARG A 69 12.18 12.72 -0.95
CA ARG A 69 11.59 13.69 -1.89
C ARG A 69 11.14 14.93 -1.15
N THR A 70 12.05 15.87 -0.98
CA THR A 70 11.84 17.09 -0.21
C THR A 70 11.19 18.20 -1.03
N GLY A 71 10.53 19.15 -0.37
CA GLY A 71 10.00 20.37 -0.98
C GLY A 71 8.61 20.74 -0.51
N ALA A 72 8.25 22.01 -0.68
CA ALA A 72 6.94 22.58 -0.30
C ALA A 72 6.48 22.22 1.13
N GLY A 73 7.40 22.20 2.10
CA GLY A 73 7.08 21.83 3.48
C GLY A 73 6.66 20.38 3.66
N GLY A 74 7.19 19.46 2.83
CA GLY A 74 6.88 18.04 2.87
C GLY A 74 5.70 17.61 1.98
N VAL A 75 5.16 18.51 1.16
CA VAL A 75 4.01 18.20 0.28
C VAL A 75 4.45 17.57 -1.04
N LEU A 76 5.65 17.89 -1.54
CA LEU A 76 6.08 17.51 -2.88
C LEU A 76 6.13 15.98 -3.07
N GLY A 77 6.73 15.26 -2.12
CA GLY A 77 6.82 13.79 -2.17
C GLY A 77 5.44 13.10 -2.26
N PRO A 78 4.54 13.35 -1.30
CA PRO A 78 3.16 12.83 -1.35
C PRO A 78 2.39 13.22 -2.61
N LEU A 79 2.51 14.45 -3.08
CA LEU A 79 1.88 14.91 -4.32
C LEU A 79 2.38 14.15 -5.55
N GLN A 80 3.69 13.94 -5.66
CA GLN A 80 4.27 13.14 -6.73
C GLN A 80 3.84 11.68 -6.64
N MET A 81 3.78 11.13 -5.44
CA MET A 81 3.29 9.76 -5.22
C MET A 81 1.86 9.59 -5.73
N ALA A 82 0.94 10.48 -5.33
CA ALA A 82 -0.44 10.44 -5.75
C ALA A 82 -0.63 10.55 -7.28
N ASN A 83 0.23 11.35 -7.94
CA ASN A 83 0.10 11.60 -9.39
C ASN A 83 0.80 10.57 -10.28
N SER A 84 1.80 9.85 -9.78
CA SER A 84 2.67 9.04 -10.65
C SER A 84 2.90 7.61 -10.19
N SER A 85 2.50 7.23 -8.98
CA SER A 85 2.67 5.87 -8.49
C SER A 85 1.45 5.00 -8.78
N ALA A 86 1.67 3.74 -9.13
CA ALA A 86 0.60 2.77 -9.24
C ALA A 86 0.01 2.45 -7.84
N PRO A 87 -1.31 2.26 -7.71
CA PRO A 87 -1.95 1.94 -6.43
C PRO A 87 -1.85 0.44 -6.10
N ASP A 88 -0.64 -0.12 -6.20
CA ASP A 88 -0.34 -1.55 -6.04
C ASP A 88 0.29 -1.92 -4.67
N GLY A 89 0.53 -0.91 -3.83
CA GLY A 89 1.14 -1.08 -2.51
C GLY A 89 2.67 -1.08 -2.50
N TYR A 90 3.33 -1.02 -3.66
CA TYR A 90 4.79 -0.97 -3.75
C TYR A 90 5.40 0.41 -3.62
N THR A 91 4.58 1.45 -3.64
CA THR A 91 4.99 2.81 -3.29
C THR A 91 4.16 3.29 -2.11
N ILE A 92 4.81 3.48 -0.99
CA ILE A 92 4.23 4.04 0.23
C ILE A 92 4.93 5.34 0.59
N GLY A 93 4.31 6.18 1.40
CA GLY A 93 4.90 7.46 1.76
C GLY A 93 4.51 7.94 3.15
N GLN A 94 5.41 8.65 3.78
CA GLN A 94 5.09 9.39 4.98
C GLN A 94 4.35 10.67 4.61
N ILE A 95 3.19 10.91 5.23
CA ILE A 95 2.31 12.03 4.96
C ILE A 95 2.33 12.99 6.15
N PRO A 96 3.02 14.15 6.04
CA PRO A 96 3.02 15.15 7.10
C PRO A 96 1.72 15.95 7.12
N ILE A 97 1.38 16.56 8.26
CA ILE A 97 0.16 17.36 8.44
C ILE A 97 0.04 18.52 7.44
N THR A 98 1.14 19.01 6.90
CA THR A 98 1.17 20.07 5.88
C THR A 98 0.45 19.66 4.59
N VAL A 99 0.41 18.37 4.27
CA VAL A 99 -0.31 17.83 3.10
C VAL A 99 -1.82 18.10 3.21
N PHE A 100 -2.42 17.91 4.39
CA PHE A 100 -3.84 18.17 4.64
C PHE A 100 -4.19 19.64 4.65
N ARG A 101 -3.23 20.53 4.93
CA ARG A 101 -3.42 21.99 4.90
C ARG A 101 -3.20 22.58 3.52
N TYR A 102 -2.55 21.86 2.63
CA TYR A 102 -2.13 22.38 1.32
C TYR A 102 -3.29 22.86 0.45
N PRO A 103 -4.43 22.13 0.32
CA PRO A 103 -5.57 22.58 -0.48
C PRO A 103 -6.21 23.89 0.02
N PHE A 104 -6.07 24.20 1.32
CA PHE A 104 -6.61 25.45 1.91
C PHE A 104 -5.69 26.65 1.73
N THR A 105 -4.42 26.42 1.38
CA THR A 105 -3.42 27.47 1.26
C THR A 105 -3.04 27.75 -0.20
N ARG A 106 -3.29 26.82 -1.10
CA ARG A 106 -2.94 26.91 -2.53
C ARG A 106 -3.99 26.26 -3.39
N LYS A 107 -4.22 26.82 -4.58
CA LYS A 107 -5.07 26.19 -5.60
C LYS A 107 -4.36 24.93 -6.11
N THR A 108 -5.01 23.78 -5.95
CA THR A 108 -4.51 22.47 -6.36
C THR A 108 -5.67 21.58 -6.78
N THR A 109 -5.40 20.60 -7.64
CA THR A 109 -6.34 19.52 -7.97
C THR A 109 -6.14 18.29 -7.08
N PHE A 110 -5.09 18.29 -6.25
CA PHE A 110 -4.79 17.21 -5.32
C PHE A 110 -5.67 17.31 -4.07
N ASP A 111 -6.38 16.24 -3.77
CA ASP A 111 -7.14 16.07 -2.54
C ASP A 111 -6.54 14.92 -1.71
N PRO A 112 -5.85 15.22 -0.59
CA PRO A 112 -5.23 14.17 0.21
C PRO A 112 -6.23 13.16 0.76
N LEU A 113 -7.51 13.49 0.92
CA LEU A 113 -8.51 12.58 1.49
C LEU A 113 -9.01 11.54 0.47
N SER A 114 -8.98 11.87 -0.83
CA SER A 114 -9.46 10.99 -1.90
C SER A 114 -8.33 10.33 -2.70
N ASP A 115 -7.17 11.00 -2.81
CA ASP A 115 -6.09 10.57 -3.71
C ASP A 115 -5.07 9.64 -3.02
N LEU A 116 -5.20 9.43 -1.71
CA LEU A 116 -4.31 8.59 -0.92
C LEU A 116 -5.08 7.58 -0.07
N SER A 117 -4.52 6.38 0.06
CA SER A 117 -5.00 5.37 1.01
C SER A 117 -4.12 5.37 2.25
N TYR A 118 -4.72 5.55 3.43
CA TYR A 118 -4.00 5.63 4.70
C TYR A 118 -3.92 4.26 5.35
N ILE A 119 -2.72 3.90 5.83
CA ILE A 119 -2.43 2.60 6.43
C ILE A 119 -2.36 2.72 7.96
N ILE A 120 -1.56 3.67 8.46
CA ILE A 120 -1.30 3.82 9.91
C ILE A 120 -0.88 5.24 10.25
N SER A 121 -1.17 5.68 11.48
CA SER A 121 -0.57 6.88 12.08
C SER A 121 0.68 6.48 12.89
N LEU A 122 1.80 7.15 12.63
CA LEU A 122 3.07 6.91 13.32
C LEU A 122 3.28 7.85 14.51
N SER A 123 2.50 8.94 14.59
CA SER A 123 2.56 9.92 15.69
C SER A 123 1.19 10.54 15.88
N GLY A 124 0.77 10.70 17.09
CA GLY A 124 -0.43 11.42 17.51
C GLY A 124 -0.08 12.72 18.19
#